data_651f8925b93aab6b6d3a514e76fd26f4
#
_entry.id   651f8925b93aab6b6d3a514e76fd26f4
#
_cell.length_a   1.000
_cell.length_b   1.000
_cell.length_c   1.000
_cell.angle_alpha   90.00
_cell.angle_beta   90.00
_cell.angle_gamma   90.00
#
_symmetry.space_group_name_H-M   'P 1'
#
loop_
_entity.id
_entity.type
_entity.pdbx_description
1 polymer ?
#
loop_
_entity_poly.entity_id
_entity_poly.type
_entity_poly.pdbx_seq_one_letter_code
_entity_poly.pdbx_strand_id
1 'polypeptide(L)'
;QCAKNKITALLEKKIGTTVSIHKLSITFPKEVVLTGVYLEDQSKDTLLAGDTIMVDISMFKLLSSSVELNNIDLRGITANVIRTLPDSAFNFDYIIKAFASKTPQAEPKDTSGGMTISVNKINLDRIRIRYDDAVTGNDVTAFLGHFDTKFEEFDLEKLKFRTPDIALNGLNVKVRQTKAISKDAQ
;
A
#
# COMPACT_ATOMS: atom_id res chain seq x y z
N GLN A 1 1.15 15.79 -19.29
CA GLN A 1 0.34 14.67 -19.84
C GLN A 1 1.23 13.56 -20.41
N CYS A 2 2.35 13.88 -21.07
CA CYS A 2 3.28 12.88 -21.64
C CYS A 2 3.93 11.99 -20.56
N ALA A 3 4.36 12.55 -19.43
CA ALA A 3 4.97 11.79 -18.33
C ALA A 3 3.97 10.80 -17.70
N LYS A 4 2.73 11.22 -17.47
CA LYS A 4 1.66 10.37 -16.95
C LYS A 4 1.46 9.13 -17.84
N ASN A 5 1.28 9.35 -19.15
CA ASN A 5 1.01 8.26 -20.10
C ASN A 5 2.18 7.25 -20.17
N LYS A 6 3.43 7.73 -20.11
CA LYS A 6 4.60 6.86 -20.06
C LYS A 6 4.65 6.03 -18.77
N ILE A 7 4.37 6.65 -17.63
CA ILE A 7 4.36 5.95 -16.33
C ILE A 7 3.26 4.90 -16.31
N THR A 8 2.04 5.24 -16.71
CA THR A 8 0.92 4.30 -16.78
C THR A 8 1.24 3.11 -17.68
N ALA A 9 1.73 3.35 -18.90
CA ALA A 9 2.09 2.29 -19.84
C ALA A 9 3.25 1.40 -19.33
N LEU A 10 4.24 1.99 -18.64
CA LEU A 10 5.33 1.22 -18.02
C LEU A 10 4.81 0.32 -16.88
N LEU A 11 3.90 0.85 -16.06
CA LEU A 11 3.29 0.07 -14.98
C LEU A 11 2.45 -1.08 -15.55
N GLU A 12 1.54 -0.80 -16.48
CA GLU A 12 0.72 -1.83 -17.14
C GLU A 12 1.58 -2.93 -17.77
N LYS A 13 2.63 -2.54 -18.50
CA LYS A 13 3.57 -3.50 -19.09
C LYS A 13 4.30 -4.34 -18.04
N LYS A 14 4.62 -3.75 -16.89
CA LYS A 14 5.39 -4.43 -15.84
C LYS A 14 4.54 -5.38 -15.02
N ILE A 15 3.31 -4.98 -14.67
CA ILE A 15 2.43 -5.78 -13.82
C ILE A 15 1.41 -6.62 -14.62
N GLY A 16 1.17 -6.33 -15.88
CA GLY A 16 0.32 -7.10 -16.78
C GLY A 16 -1.19 -6.92 -16.55
N THR A 17 -1.59 -5.86 -15.85
CA THR A 17 -3.00 -5.52 -15.60
C THR A 17 -3.28 -4.04 -15.89
N THR A 18 -4.55 -3.66 -15.97
CA THR A 18 -4.96 -2.28 -16.25
C THR A 18 -4.58 -1.35 -15.11
N VAL A 19 -3.90 -0.26 -15.48
CA VAL A 19 -3.59 0.86 -14.57
C VAL A 19 -4.13 2.14 -15.18
N SER A 20 -4.91 2.89 -14.45
CA SER A 20 -5.36 4.21 -14.87
C SER A 20 -4.99 5.27 -13.84
N ILE A 21 -4.49 6.40 -14.32
CA ILE A 21 -4.19 7.58 -13.52
C ILE A 21 -4.78 8.77 -14.27
N HIS A 22 -5.77 9.44 -13.68
CA HIS A 22 -6.38 10.60 -14.32
C HIS A 22 -5.39 11.76 -14.43
N LYS A 23 -4.71 12.09 -13.33
CA LYS A 23 -3.72 13.16 -13.28
C LYS A 23 -2.53 12.78 -12.41
N LEU A 24 -1.33 13.08 -12.91
CA LEU A 24 -0.07 13.03 -12.16
C LEU A 24 0.48 14.46 -12.06
N SER A 25 0.78 14.90 -10.85
CA SER A 25 1.46 16.15 -10.57
C SER A 25 2.71 15.87 -9.73
N ILE A 26 3.83 16.44 -10.12
CA ILE A 26 5.09 16.34 -9.38
C ILE A 26 5.56 17.75 -9.13
N THR A 27 5.62 18.13 -7.86
CA THR A 27 6.12 19.42 -7.42
C THR A 27 7.52 19.21 -6.84
N PHE A 28 8.53 19.54 -7.65
CA PHE A 28 9.91 19.42 -7.20
C PHE A 28 10.20 20.40 -6.04
N PRO A 29 10.92 19.98 -5.00
CA PRO A 29 11.65 18.73 -4.83
C PRO A 29 10.92 17.65 -4.01
N LYS A 30 9.64 17.78 -3.71
CA LYS A 30 9.06 17.02 -2.60
C LYS A 30 7.80 16.19 -2.91
N GLU A 31 6.84 16.71 -3.66
CA GLU A 31 5.48 16.19 -3.65
C GLU A 31 5.12 15.47 -4.94
N VAL A 32 4.55 14.27 -4.79
CA VAL A 32 3.92 13.50 -5.85
C VAL A 32 2.43 13.37 -5.55
N VAL A 33 1.58 13.81 -6.47
CA VAL A 33 0.12 13.70 -6.37
C VAL A 33 -0.42 12.92 -7.54
N LEU A 34 -1.11 11.83 -7.24
CA LEU A 34 -1.89 11.04 -8.19
C LEU A 34 -3.37 11.29 -7.92
N THR A 35 -4.14 11.59 -8.96
CA THR A 35 -5.59 11.77 -8.86
C THR A 35 -6.30 10.79 -9.78
N GLY A 36 -7.41 10.21 -9.32
CA GLY A 36 -8.19 9.25 -10.06
C GLY A 36 -7.36 8.02 -10.42
N VAL A 37 -6.84 7.34 -9.39
CA VAL A 37 -6.06 6.10 -9.56
C VAL A 37 -7.00 4.92 -9.63
N TYR A 38 -6.74 4.01 -10.56
CA TYR A 38 -7.43 2.75 -10.69
C TYR A 38 -6.45 1.64 -11.07
N LEU A 39 -6.57 0.51 -10.43
CA LEU A 39 -5.72 -0.66 -10.64
C LEU A 39 -6.58 -1.93 -10.57
N GLU A 40 -6.50 -2.76 -11.59
CA GLU A 40 -7.12 -4.07 -11.64
C GLU A 40 -6.18 -5.15 -11.12
N ASP A 41 -6.77 -6.20 -10.56
CA ASP A 41 -6.06 -7.46 -10.33
C ASP A 41 -6.03 -8.33 -11.60
N GLN A 42 -5.45 -9.52 -11.50
CA GLN A 42 -5.34 -10.45 -12.63
C GLN A 42 -6.69 -11.04 -13.08
N SER A 43 -7.71 -10.96 -12.22
CA SER A 43 -9.09 -11.36 -12.54
C SER A 43 -9.90 -10.24 -13.19
N LYS A 44 -9.28 -9.07 -13.42
CA LYS A 44 -9.89 -7.82 -13.92
C LYS A 44 -10.90 -7.19 -12.95
N ASP A 45 -10.79 -7.55 -11.67
CA ASP A 45 -11.54 -6.91 -10.61
C ASP A 45 -10.75 -5.71 -10.05
N THR A 46 -11.45 -4.77 -9.43
CA THR A 46 -10.80 -3.61 -8.80
C THR A 46 -9.94 -4.08 -7.64
N LEU A 47 -8.61 -3.95 -7.77
CA LEU A 47 -7.68 -4.12 -6.67
C LEU A 47 -7.59 -2.85 -5.83
N LEU A 48 -7.43 -1.71 -6.50
CA LEU A 48 -7.30 -0.39 -5.86
C LEU A 48 -7.99 0.68 -6.71
N ALA A 49 -8.78 1.51 -6.08
CA ALA A 49 -9.26 2.77 -6.66
C ALA A 49 -9.04 3.90 -5.65
N GLY A 50 -8.72 5.10 -6.12
CA GLY A 50 -8.44 6.22 -5.24
C GLY A 50 -8.70 7.58 -5.89
N ASP A 51 -9.34 8.48 -5.13
CA ASP A 51 -9.55 9.86 -5.58
C ASP A 51 -8.22 10.61 -5.62
N THR A 52 -7.46 10.52 -4.53
CA THR A 52 -6.17 11.21 -4.41
C THR A 52 -5.19 10.38 -3.57
N ILE A 53 -3.99 10.23 -4.08
CA ILE A 53 -2.82 9.69 -3.39
C ILE A 53 -1.75 10.77 -3.45
N MET A 54 -1.38 11.36 -2.31
CA MET A 54 -0.33 12.35 -2.20
C MET A 54 0.77 11.86 -1.27
N VAL A 55 2.00 11.98 -1.74
CA VAL A 55 3.19 11.60 -0.97
C VAL A 55 4.22 12.73 -1.04
N ASP A 56 4.62 13.24 0.10
CA ASP A 56 5.74 14.17 0.24
C ASP A 56 7.01 13.36 0.56
N ILE A 57 7.96 13.37 -0.35
CA ILE A 57 9.18 12.56 -0.29
C ILE A 57 10.39 13.47 -0.12
N SER A 58 11.25 13.16 0.86
CA SER A 58 12.53 13.83 1.02
C SER A 58 13.53 13.36 -0.04
N MET A 59 13.55 14.05 -1.20
CA MET A 59 14.38 13.68 -2.36
C MET A 59 15.89 13.65 -2.04
N PHE A 60 16.35 14.44 -1.08
CA PHE A 60 17.77 14.45 -0.69
C PHE A 60 18.19 13.16 0.01
N LYS A 61 17.29 12.50 0.71
CA LYS A 61 17.57 11.23 1.39
C LYS A 61 17.56 10.02 0.45
N LEU A 62 16.92 10.13 -0.71
CA LEU A 62 17.01 9.09 -1.75
C LEU A 62 18.44 8.86 -2.25
N LEU A 63 19.31 9.88 -2.13
CA LEU A 63 20.73 9.76 -2.49
C LEU A 63 21.55 8.99 -1.44
N SER A 64 21.00 8.76 -0.26
CA SER A 64 21.66 8.10 0.88
C SER A 64 21.04 6.74 1.23
N SER A 65 20.44 6.04 0.26
CA SER A 65 19.76 4.75 0.48
C SER A 65 18.66 4.77 1.55
N SER A 66 18.09 5.93 1.84
CA SER A 66 16.96 6.08 2.75
C SER A 66 15.78 6.78 2.07
N VAL A 67 14.57 6.28 2.34
CA VAL A 67 13.33 6.90 1.87
C VAL A 67 12.63 7.51 3.08
N GLU A 68 12.58 8.83 3.13
CA GLU A 68 11.81 9.55 4.13
C GLU A 68 10.55 10.11 3.50
N LEU A 69 9.40 9.67 4.00
CA LEU A 69 8.08 10.14 3.61
C LEU A 69 7.61 11.15 4.67
N ASN A 70 7.65 12.43 4.33
CA ASN A 70 7.24 13.48 5.28
C ASN A 70 5.73 13.44 5.52
N ASN A 71 4.95 13.16 4.47
CA ASN A 71 3.51 13.06 4.56
C ASN A 71 2.98 12.04 3.56
N ILE A 72 2.03 11.23 4.00
CA ILE A 72 1.18 10.38 3.18
C ILE A 72 -0.26 10.84 3.37
N ASP A 73 -0.91 11.30 2.32
CA ASP A 73 -2.31 11.72 2.32
C ASP A 73 -3.07 10.87 1.29
N LEU A 74 -4.02 10.06 1.77
CA LEU A 74 -4.84 9.18 0.96
C LEU A 74 -6.31 9.56 1.11
N ARG A 75 -6.99 9.81 0.00
CA ARG A 75 -8.41 10.22 0.00
C ARG A 75 -9.24 9.40 -0.95
N GLY A 76 -10.39 8.94 -0.46
CA GLY A 76 -11.36 8.20 -1.24
C GLY A 76 -10.78 6.89 -1.78
N ILE A 77 -10.00 6.17 -0.95
CA ILE A 77 -9.40 4.90 -1.36
C ILE A 77 -10.40 3.76 -1.17
N THR A 78 -10.48 2.90 -2.16
CA THR A 78 -11.11 1.59 -2.08
C THR A 78 -10.07 0.53 -2.42
N ALA A 79 -9.85 -0.42 -1.54
CA ALA A 79 -8.92 -1.52 -1.74
C ALA A 79 -9.61 -2.86 -1.49
N ASN A 80 -9.43 -3.81 -2.40
CA ASN A 80 -9.95 -5.17 -2.30
C ASN A 80 -8.77 -6.13 -2.24
N VAL A 81 -8.54 -6.70 -1.07
CA VAL A 81 -7.51 -7.72 -0.80
C VAL A 81 -8.19 -9.07 -0.73
N ILE A 82 -7.90 -9.93 -1.69
CA ILE A 82 -8.58 -11.21 -1.83
C ILE A 82 -7.52 -12.31 -1.91
N ARG A 83 -7.74 -13.37 -1.14
CA ARG A 83 -6.95 -14.61 -1.20
C ARG A 83 -7.86 -15.79 -1.46
N THR A 84 -7.66 -16.46 -2.59
CA THR A 84 -8.49 -17.58 -3.05
C THR A 84 -7.79 -18.92 -2.92
N LEU A 85 -8.57 -19.99 -2.91
CA LEU A 85 -8.10 -21.36 -3.07
C LEU A 85 -8.19 -21.77 -4.54
N PRO A 86 -7.35 -22.72 -5.03
CA PRO A 86 -6.35 -23.50 -4.29
C PRO A 86 -4.99 -22.84 -4.11
N ASP A 87 -4.70 -21.78 -4.84
CA ASP A 87 -3.34 -21.22 -4.97
C ASP A 87 -2.84 -20.50 -3.71
N SER A 88 -3.75 -20.17 -2.79
CA SER A 88 -3.43 -19.47 -1.53
C SER A 88 -2.68 -18.15 -1.74
N ALA A 89 -2.72 -17.58 -2.95
CA ALA A 89 -2.08 -16.33 -3.30
C ALA A 89 -3.04 -15.15 -3.09
N PHE A 90 -2.49 -14.01 -2.72
CA PHE A 90 -3.25 -12.76 -2.72
C PHE A 90 -3.36 -12.20 -4.13
N ASN A 91 -4.47 -11.53 -4.40
CA ASN A 91 -4.74 -10.91 -5.69
C ASN A 91 -3.78 -9.75 -6.06
N PHE A 92 -2.87 -9.36 -5.16
CA PHE A 92 -1.79 -8.38 -5.39
C PHE A 92 -0.38 -9.01 -5.47
N ASP A 93 -0.21 -10.31 -5.24
CA ASP A 93 1.11 -10.97 -5.22
C ASP A 93 1.88 -10.83 -6.53
N TYR A 94 1.16 -10.73 -7.65
CA TYR A 94 1.76 -10.48 -8.96
C TYR A 94 2.50 -9.14 -9.04
N ILE A 95 2.02 -8.13 -8.30
CA ILE A 95 2.70 -6.82 -8.21
C ILE A 95 4.03 -6.99 -7.48
N ILE A 96 4.00 -7.65 -6.32
CA ILE A 96 5.22 -7.91 -5.56
C ILE A 96 6.23 -8.66 -6.43
N LYS A 97 5.80 -9.72 -7.13
CA LYS A 97 6.65 -10.48 -8.05
C LYS A 97 7.19 -9.63 -9.20
N ALA A 98 6.38 -8.73 -9.77
CA ALA A 98 6.81 -7.86 -10.85
C ALA A 98 7.91 -6.86 -10.43
N PHE A 99 7.93 -6.44 -9.16
CA PHE A 99 8.89 -5.48 -8.64
C PHE A 99 10.03 -6.13 -7.83
N ALA A 100 9.92 -7.42 -7.50
CA ALA A 100 11.01 -8.16 -6.90
C ALA A 100 12.24 -8.11 -7.82
N SER A 101 13.37 -7.70 -7.30
CA SER A 101 14.64 -7.66 -8.06
C SER A 101 15.03 -9.06 -8.49
N LYS A 102 15.36 -9.25 -9.78
CA LYS A 102 15.96 -10.49 -10.30
C LYS A 102 17.44 -10.62 -9.89
N THR A 103 17.79 -10.28 -8.67
CA THR A 103 19.12 -10.54 -8.16
C THR A 103 19.17 -12.00 -7.73
N PRO A 104 20.09 -12.84 -8.24
CA PRO A 104 20.28 -14.17 -7.70
C PRO A 104 20.55 -14.06 -6.21
N GLN A 105 19.88 -14.87 -5.44
CA GLN A 105 20.00 -14.97 -3.99
C GLN A 105 21.47 -15.21 -3.65
N ALA A 106 22.22 -14.14 -3.41
CA ALA A 106 23.43 -14.24 -2.61
C ALA A 106 22.95 -14.43 -1.17
N GLU A 107 23.52 -15.43 -0.51
CA GLU A 107 23.28 -15.76 0.89
C GLU A 107 23.23 -14.50 1.76
N PRO A 108 22.44 -14.49 2.86
CA PRO A 108 22.32 -13.33 3.71
C PRO A 108 23.67 -13.04 4.37
N LYS A 109 24.50 -12.25 3.69
CA LYS A 109 25.57 -11.52 4.37
C LYS A 109 24.89 -10.36 5.09
N ASP A 110 25.21 -10.22 6.37
CA ASP A 110 24.85 -9.10 7.22
C ASP A 110 24.80 -7.79 6.44
N THR A 111 23.62 -7.41 5.99
CA THR A 111 23.39 -6.13 5.33
C THR A 111 22.84 -5.15 6.33
N SER A 112 23.74 -4.55 7.09
CA SER A 112 23.52 -3.27 7.76
C SER A 112 23.35 -2.11 6.74
N GLY A 113 22.70 -2.34 5.62
CA GLY A 113 22.52 -1.42 4.51
C GLY A 113 21.15 -1.51 3.83
N GLY A 114 20.12 -2.03 4.51
CA GLY A 114 18.74 -2.03 4.04
C GLY A 114 18.23 -0.60 3.82
N MET A 115 17.37 -0.40 2.79
CA MET A 115 16.71 0.89 2.58
C MET A 115 15.81 1.19 3.78
N THR A 116 16.16 2.19 4.57
CA THR A 116 15.37 2.62 5.72
C THR A 116 14.18 3.46 5.23
N ILE A 117 12.98 3.05 5.58
CA ILE A 117 11.75 3.79 5.31
C ILE A 117 11.29 4.43 6.61
N SER A 118 11.13 5.74 6.60
CA SER A 118 10.51 6.49 7.70
C SER A 118 9.30 7.27 7.22
N VAL A 119 8.28 7.38 8.07
CA VAL A 119 7.06 8.13 7.80
C VAL A 119 6.84 9.11 8.94
N ASN A 120 6.67 10.40 8.63
CA ASN A 120 6.48 11.43 9.66
C ASN A 120 5.00 11.71 9.92
N LYS A 121 4.16 11.66 8.89
CA LYS A 121 2.72 11.91 9.02
C LYS A 121 1.91 11.03 8.07
N ILE A 122 0.76 10.56 8.57
CA ILE A 122 -0.26 9.88 7.76
C ILE A 122 -1.59 10.61 7.94
N ASN A 123 -2.29 10.86 6.83
CA ASN A 123 -3.64 11.39 6.78
C ASN A 123 -4.49 10.53 5.83
N LEU A 124 -5.57 9.97 6.33
CA LEU A 124 -6.45 9.07 5.60
C LEU A 124 -7.88 9.59 5.68
N ASP A 125 -8.54 9.79 4.53
CA ASP A 125 -9.92 10.23 4.44
C ASP A 125 -10.73 9.29 3.56
N ARG A 126 -11.86 8.81 4.05
CA ARG A 126 -12.80 7.96 3.32
C ARG A 126 -12.14 6.72 2.71
N ILE A 127 -11.53 5.91 3.56
CA ILE A 127 -10.87 4.65 3.17
C ILE A 127 -11.87 3.50 3.32
N ARG A 128 -12.01 2.69 2.27
CA ARG A 128 -12.77 1.44 2.25
C ARG A 128 -11.85 0.29 1.96
N ILE A 129 -11.89 -0.73 2.79
CA ILE A 129 -11.10 -1.95 2.62
C ILE A 129 -12.04 -3.14 2.69
N ARG A 130 -11.91 -4.03 1.71
CA ARG A 130 -12.44 -5.39 1.76
C ARG A 130 -11.27 -6.35 1.82
N TYR A 131 -11.26 -7.21 2.82
CA TYR A 131 -10.33 -8.32 2.96
C TYR A 131 -11.11 -9.62 2.98
N ASP A 132 -10.89 -10.47 2.00
CA ASP A 132 -11.59 -11.75 1.83
C ASP A 132 -10.53 -12.85 1.69
N ASP A 133 -10.40 -13.68 2.72
CA ASP A 133 -9.40 -14.74 2.80
C ASP A 133 -10.04 -16.12 2.89
N ALA A 134 -10.16 -16.78 1.76
CA ALA A 134 -10.72 -18.14 1.66
C ALA A 134 -9.85 -19.18 2.38
N VAL A 135 -8.57 -18.94 2.64
CA VAL A 135 -7.67 -19.86 3.35
C VAL A 135 -7.99 -19.89 4.83
N THR A 136 -8.08 -18.72 5.46
CA THR A 136 -8.41 -18.60 6.89
C THR A 136 -9.90 -18.50 7.16
N GLY A 137 -10.72 -18.21 6.15
CA GLY A 137 -12.16 -18.00 6.28
C GLY A 137 -12.55 -16.65 6.86
N ASN A 138 -11.67 -15.67 6.79
CA ASN A 138 -11.93 -14.30 7.26
C ASN A 138 -12.48 -13.43 6.12
N ASP A 139 -13.61 -12.77 6.36
CA ASP A 139 -14.17 -11.74 5.50
C ASP A 139 -14.33 -10.48 6.35
N VAL A 140 -13.56 -9.45 6.01
CA VAL A 140 -13.53 -8.19 6.73
C VAL A 140 -13.87 -7.05 5.79
N THR A 141 -14.85 -6.24 6.16
CA THR A 141 -15.14 -4.98 5.48
C THR A 141 -14.92 -3.85 6.48
N ALA A 142 -14.09 -2.90 6.11
CA ALA A 142 -13.78 -1.75 6.93
C ALA A 142 -14.05 -0.44 6.18
N PHE A 143 -14.62 0.52 6.87
CA PHE A 143 -14.72 1.90 6.44
C PHE A 143 -14.13 2.79 7.52
N LEU A 144 -13.23 3.68 7.08
CA LEU A 144 -12.59 4.70 7.89
C LEU A 144 -12.94 6.06 7.31
N GLY A 145 -13.65 6.89 8.08
CA GLY A 145 -14.03 8.24 7.66
C GLY A 145 -12.82 9.16 7.64
N HIS A 146 -12.12 9.24 8.77
CA HIS A 146 -10.91 10.04 8.92
C HIS A 146 -9.94 9.43 9.92
N PHE A 147 -8.66 9.51 9.59
CA PHE A 147 -7.55 9.16 10.48
C PHE A 147 -6.38 10.08 10.19
N ASP A 148 -5.83 10.70 11.21
CA ASP A 148 -4.55 11.38 11.10
C ASP A 148 -3.67 11.13 12.32
N THR A 149 -2.37 11.07 12.08
CA THR A 149 -1.35 10.97 13.12
C THR A 149 0.00 11.48 12.63
N LYS A 150 0.81 11.94 13.58
CA LYS A 150 2.24 12.21 13.38
C LYS A 150 3.03 11.17 14.15
N PHE A 151 4.14 10.73 13.59
CA PHE A 151 5.06 9.81 14.23
C PHE A 151 6.26 10.55 14.79
N GLU A 152 6.59 10.29 16.05
CA GLU A 152 7.88 10.61 16.66
C GLU A 152 8.89 9.51 16.39
N GLU A 153 8.41 8.27 16.21
CA GLU A 153 9.22 7.11 15.85
C GLU A 153 8.40 6.20 14.93
N PHE A 154 9.00 5.80 13.81
CA PHE A 154 8.40 4.88 12.84
C PHE A 154 9.47 3.89 12.38
N ASP A 155 9.42 2.67 12.88
CA ASP A 155 10.34 1.59 12.56
C ASP A 155 9.53 0.35 12.15
N LEU A 156 9.53 0.05 10.85
CA LEU A 156 8.83 -1.11 10.28
C LEU A 156 9.53 -2.43 10.59
N GLU A 157 10.86 -2.43 10.75
CA GLU A 157 11.61 -3.65 10.98
C GLU A 157 11.38 -4.16 12.40
N LYS A 158 11.35 -3.23 13.36
CA LYS A 158 11.10 -3.55 14.77
C LYS A 158 9.63 -3.46 15.17
N LEU A 159 8.73 -3.10 14.23
CA LEU A 159 7.32 -2.81 14.46
C LEU A 159 7.11 -1.81 15.61
N LYS A 160 7.96 -0.80 15.68
CA LYS A 160 7.93 0.20 16.74
C LYS A 160 7.38 1.52 16.20
N PHE A 161 6.26 1.91 16.76
CA PHE A 161 5.57 3.14 16.37
C PHE A 161 5.28 3.95 17.62
N ARG A 162 5.70 5.21 17.62
CA ARG A 162 5.38 6.16 18.68
C ARG A 162 4.70 7.38 18.06
N THR A 163 3.53 7.68 18.58
CA THR A 163 2.72 8.81 18.16
C THR A 163 2.19 9.54 19.41
N PRO A 164 2.28 10.88 19.46
CA PRO A 164 1.72 11.64 20.59
C PRO A 164 0.19 11.70 20.50
N ASP A 165 -0.35 11.76 19.29
CA ASP A 165 -1.78 11.96 19.05
C ASP A 165 -2.27 11.12 17.88
N ILE A 166 -3.49 10.60 18.02
CA ILE A 166 -4.22 9.92 16.96
C ILE A 166 -5.62 10.55 16.89
N ALA A 167 -5.99 11.10 15.75
CA ALA A 167 -7.37 11.45 15.46
C ALA A 167 -8.03 10.35 14.62
N LEU A 168 -9.14 9.82 15.10
CA LEU A 168 -9.90 8.77 14.43
C LEU A 168 -11.39 9.11 14.48
N ASN A 169 -12.04 9.12 13.31
CA ASN A 169 -13.45 9.38 13.20
C ASN A 169 -14.12 8.49 12.14
N GLY A 170 -15.32 8.03 12.44
CA GLY A 170 -16.14 7.28 11.49
C GLY A 170 -15.59 5.89 11.15
N LEU A 171 -15.03 5.17 12.12
CA LEU A 171 -14.62 3.79 11.93
C LEU A 171 -15.80 2.83 12.00
N ASN A 172 -15.99 2.05 10.94
CA ASN A 172 -16.94 0.94 10.90
C ASN A 172 -16.21 -0.31 10.40
N VAL A 173 -16.27 -1.39 11.17
CA VAL A 173 -15.63 -2.67 10.81
C VAL A 173 -16.65 -3.78 10.99
N LYS A 174 -16.79 -4.60 9.96
CA LYS A 174 -17.59 -5.81 9.95
C LYS A 174 -16.68 -7.00 9.69
N VAL A 175 -16.69 -7.95 10.60
CA VAL A 175 -15.91 -9.19 10.51
C VAL A 175 -16.85 -10.38 10.46
N ARG A 176 -16.61 -11.28 9.51
CA ARG A 176 -17.30 -12.56 9.41
C ARG A 176 -16.25 -13.67 9.30
N GLN A 177 -16.36 -14.66 10.19
CA GLN A 177 -15.53 -15.86 10.17
C GLN A 177 -16.38 -17.01 9.59
N THR A 178 -15.89 -17.59 8.48
CA THR A 178 -16.60 -18.69 7.79
C THR A 178 -16.02 -20.07 8.06
N LYS A 179 -14.79 -20.14 8.60
CA LYS A 179 -14.15 -21.38 9.02
C LYS A 179 -13.89 -21.37 10.51
N ALA A 180 -14.07 -22.52 11.17
CA ALA A 180 -13.64 -22.67 12.55
C ALA A 180 -12.11 -22.57 12.64
N ILE A 181 -11.60 -21.81 13.62
CA ILE A 181 -10.19 -21.81 13.94
C ILE A 181 -9.85 -23.19 14.50
N SER A 182 -9.02 -23.99 13.81
CA SER A 182 -8.54 -25.24 14.38
C SER A 182 -7.62 -24.93 15.56
N LYS A 183 -7.82 -25.62 16.69
CA LYS A 183 -6.98 -25.46 17.89
C LYS A 183 -5.54 -25.95 17.70
N ASP A 184 -5.24 -26.55 16.57
CA ASP A 184 -3.94 -27.18 16.26
C ASP A 184 -2.97 -26.23 15.54
N ALA A 185 -3.27 -24.96 15.46
CA ALA A 185 -2.42 -23.92 14.86
C ALA A 185 -1.76 -23.03 15.94
N GLN A 186 -1.26 -23.64 17.03
CA GLN A 186 -0.39 -23.01 18.01
C GLN A 186 1.02 -23.56 17.95
#